data_91aead5266cad2d86c9ea055b3316fd4
#
_entry.id   91aead5266cad2d86c9ea055b3316fd4
#
_cell.length_a   1.000
_cell.length_b   1.000
_cell.length_c   1.000
_cell.angle_alpha   90.00
_cell.angle_beta   90.00
_cell.angle_gamma   90.00
#
_symmetry.space_group_name_H-M   'P 1'
#
loop_
_entity.id
_entity.type
_entity.pdbx_description
1 polymer ?
#
loop_
_entity_poly.entity_id
_entity_poly.type
_entity_poly.pdbx_seq_one_letter_code
_entity_poly.pdbx_strand_id
1 'polypeptide(L)'
;MPQETQSTLTRKDALKAAGTVGALGVGAVGVAGLIGLTSDEETPVGTITAAHVSGPVPSEDPAADAWDAATEVTVPLLAQTLVPPSLDSLGVADLRVRALTNGDTLAFRLSWDDASVDDLDGVDRYHDAVAVMLPPAPGQKPAITMGAKGSPVHILQWRATWQRDLAGKSGVDQIFPRVVHDVMPDDVLPPETAALYWVGRKAGNPLSQVERTSPVEQVVAEGYGTTTHVARTDASGHGANDGAAWAVTVGLPTAREGLGAPLTPGEPWWVAFAVWLGSRQNRGGRKHYADWVPLRLAGA
;
A
#
# COMPACT_ATOMS: atom_id res chain seq x y z
N MET A 1 -24.19 -30.04 42.88
CA MET A 1 -23.26 -29.50 41.88
C MET A 1 -24.06 -28.64 40.93
N PRO A 2 -23.91 -27.30 40.92
CA PRO A 2 -24.64 -26.43 40.01
C PRO A 2 -23.90 -26.37 38.66
N GLN A 3 -24.67 -26.49 37.59
CA GLN A 3 -24.19 -26.30 36.20
C GLN A 3 -24.01 -24.81 35.91
N GLU A 4 -22.83 -24.45 35.46
CA GLU A 4 -22.54 -23.14 34.91
C GLU A 4 -23.19 -23.00 33.52
N THR A 5 -24.09 -22.04 33.41
CA THR A 5 -24.71 -21.62 32.15
C THR A 5 -23.76 -20.69 31.45
N GLN A 6 -23.10 -21.15 30.40
CA GLN A 6 -22.37 -20.26 29.47
C GLN A 6 -23.38 -19.45 28.66
N SER A 7 -23.37 -18.13 28.88
CA SER A 7 -24.14 -17.18 28.06
C SER A 7 -23.42 -16.95 26.75
N THR A 8 -23.97 -17.44 25.65
CA THR A 8 -23.53 -17.09 24.28
C THR A 8 -24.03 -15.72 23.90
N LEU A 9 -23.11 -14.79 23.79
CA LEU A 9 -23.39 -13.44 23.22
C LEU A 9 -23.85 -13.57 21.76
N THR A 10 -25.04 -13.02 21.46
CA THR A 10 -25.58 -13.06 20.11
C THR A 10 -25.09 -11.88 19.27
N ARG A 11 -25.11 -12.04 17.93
CA ARG A 11 -24.75 -10.99 16.95
C ARG A 11 -25.47 -9.65 17.19
N LYS A 12 -26.66 -9.68 17.83
CA LYS A 12 -27.44 -8.47 18.18
C LYS A 12 -26.84 -7.68 19.34
N ASP A 13 -26.11 -8.34 20.23
CA ASP A 13 -25.50 -7.68 21.40
C ASP A 13 -24.21 -6.96 21.01
N ALA A 14 -23.47 -7.48 20.03
CA ALA A 14 -22.32 -6.82 19.45
C ALA A 14 -22.67 -5.54 18.67
N LEU A 15 -23.83 -5.51 18.01
CA LEU A 15 -24.31 -4.34 17.26
C LEU A 15 -24.85 -3.20 18.15
N LYS A 16 -25.26 -3.50 19.38
CA LYS A 16 -25.68 -2.47 20.34
C LYS A 16 -24.52 -1.76 21.03
N ALA A 17 -23.36 -2.42 21.14
CA ALA A 17 -22.16 -1.81 21.71
C ALA A 17 -21.47 -0.81 20.76
N ALA A 18 -21.70 -0.92 19.46
CA ALA A 18 -21.14 -0.03 18.44
C ALA A 18 -21.97 1.25 18.19
N GLY A 19 -23.13 1.37 18.82
CA GLY A 19 -24.12 2.43 18.50
C GLY A 19 -24.16 3.61 19.47
N THR A 20 -23.27 3.73 20.47
CA THR A 20 -23.36 4.78 21.50
C THR A 20 -22.03 5.55 21.69
N VAL A 21 -21.51 6.13 20.63
CA VAL A 21 -20.55 7.25 20.72
C VAL A 21 -21.00 8.34 19.78
N GLY A 22 -21.94 9.12 20.26
CA GLY A 22 -22.39 10.35 19.62
C GLY A 22 -22.99 11.27 20.65
N ALA A 23 -22.28 12.37 20.92
CA ALA A 23 -22.72 13.58 21.60
C ALA A 23 -23.00 13.49 23.13
N LEU A 24 -22.06 14.02 23.94
CA LEU A 24 -22.37 14.91 25.06
C LEU A 24 -21.09 15.69 25.44
N GLY A 25 -21.19 16.99 25.36
CA GLY A 25 -20.17 17.92 25.82
C GLY A 25 -20.28 18.23 27.30
N VAL A 26 -19.18 18.67 27.83
CA VAL A 26 -18.95 19.51 29.02
C VAL A 26 -19.35 18.95 30.40
N GLY A 27 -18.33 18.77 31.26
CA GLY A 27 -18.46 18.65 32.72
C GLY A 27 -17.21 18.09 33.37
N ALA A 28 -16.29 18.97 33.76
CA ALA A 28 -15.17 18.60 34.59
C ALA A 28 -15.61 18.26 36.02
N VAL A 29 -14.99 17.24 36.66
CA VAL A 29 -14.35 17.24 37.97
C VAL A 29 -13.76 15.87 38.24
N GLY A 30 -12.52 15.87 38.70
CA GLY A 30 -11.53 14.83 38.85
C GLY A 30 -11.86 13.62 39.74
N VAL A 31 -11.19 12.55 39.36
CA VAL A 31 -10.56 11.59 40.31
C VAL A 31 -9.21 11.17 39.70
N ALA A 32 -8.14 11.62 40.34
CA ALA A 32 -6.80 11.14 40.04
C ALA A 32 -6.65 9.71 40.56
N GLY A 33 -6.61 8.77 39.65
CA GLY A 33 -6.18 7.38 39.89
C GLY A 33 -4.92 7.13 39.07
N LEU A 34 -3.76 7.08 39.73
CA LEU A 34 -2.48 6.71 39.14
C LEU A 34 -2.59 5.31 38.50
N ILE A 35 -2.70 5.26 37.18
CA ILE A 35 -2.17 4.15 36.40
C ILE A 35 -1.04 4.78 35.60
N GLY A 36 0.19 4.46 35.97
CA GLY A 36 1.37 4.83 35.19
C GLY A 36 1.32 4.11 33.85
N LEU A 37 0.64 4.73 32.87
CA LEU A 37 0.89 4.50 31.48
C LEU A 37 2.18 5.28 31.19
N THR A 38 3.29 4.55 31.10
CA THR A 38 4.45 5.04 30.39
C THR A 38 3.95 5.33 28.98
N SER A 39 3.65 6.59 28.69
CA SER A 39 3.59 7.06 27.31
C SER A 39 5.00 6.86 26.77
N ASP A 40 5.21 5.81 25.98
CA ASP A 40 6.29 5.83 25.03
C ASP A 40 6.10 7.13 24.25
N GLU A 41 7.00 8.09 24.43
CA GLU A 41 7.03 9.32 23.63
C GLU A 41 7.23 8.84 22.18
N GLU A 42 6.15 8.82 21.43
CA GLU A 42 6.23 8.60 19.99
C GLU A 42 7.15 9.69 19.44
N THR A 43 8.34 9.28 19.03
CA THR A 43 9.28 10.20 18.38
C THR A 43 8.55 10.76 17.16
N PRO A 44 8.32 12.08 17.06
CA PRO A 44 7.55 12.62 15.95
C PRO A 44 8.25 12.28 14.64
N VAL A 45 7.54 11.60 13.75
CA VAL A 45 8.05 11.25 12.41
C VAL A 45 8.42 12.53 11.68
N GLY A 46 9.64 12.59 11.17
CA GLY A 46 10.13 13.76 10.43
C GLY A 46 9.30 14.04 9.18
N THR A 47 9.32 15.28 8.70
CA THR A 47 8.71 15.65 7.43
C THR A 47 9.48 15.04 6.26
N ILE A 48 8.82 14.32 5.38
CA ILE A 48 9.40 13.87 4.11
C ILE A 48 9.45 15.07 3.17
N THR A 49 10.65 15.42 2.72
CA THR A 49 10.83 16.49 1.73
C THR A 49 11.24 15.86 0.40
N ALA A 50 10.38 16.01 -0.61
CA ALA A 50 10.72 15.67 -1.98
C ALA A 50 11.70 16.74 -2.50
N ALA A 51 12.98 16.39 -2.58
CA ALA A 51 14.01 17.29 -3.05
C ALA A 51 13.84 17.54 -4.55
N HIS A 52 14.04 18.79 -4.98
CA HIS A 52 13.94 19.14 -6.39
C HIS A 52 15.20 18.71 -7.16
N VAL A 53 15.00 18.07 -8.31
CA VAL A 53 16.04 17.74 -9.28
C VAL A 53 15.70 18.35 -10.63
N SER A 54 16.70 18.89 -11.34
CA SER A 54 16.50 19.56 -12.62
C SER A 54 16.37 18.60 -13.82
N GLY A 55 16.59 17.30 -13.60
CA GLY A 55 16.54 16.25 -14.62
C GLY A 55 15.37 15.29 -14.44
N PRO A 56 15.35 14.20 -15.20
CA PRO A 56 14.40 13.12 -15.00
C PRO A 56 14.51 12.55 -13.58
N VAL A 57 13.37 12.34 -12.93
CA VAL A 57 13.33 11.64 -11.64
C VAL A 57 13.55 10.13 -11.88
N PRO A 58 14.47 9.46 -11.18
CA PRO A 58 14.79 8.03 -11.41
C PRO A 58 13.72 7.11 -10.80
N SER A 59 12.49 7.22 -11.29
CA SER A 59 11.33 6.48 -10.74
C SER A 59 11.34 4.98 -11.04
N GLU A 60 12.28 4.51 -11.86
CA GLU A 60 12.46 3.10 -12.21
C GLU A 60 13.86 2.57 -11.84
N ASP A 61 14.65 3.36 -11.13
CA ASP A 61 15.99 2.97 -10.69
C ASP A 61 16.20 3.31 -9.21
N PRO A 62 16.01 2.33 -8.30
CA PRO A 62 16.22 2.54 -6.88
C PRO A 62 17.71 2.70 -6.48
N ALA A 63 18.64 2.42 -7.39
CA ALA A 63 20.08 2.52 -7.15
C ALA A 63 20.70 3.82 -7.69
N ALA A 64 19.92 4.67 -8.36
CA ALA A 64 20.45 5.89 -8.96
C ALA A 64 21.03 6.85 -7.91
N ASP A 65 22.22 7.43 -8.22
CA ASP A 65 22.90 8.40 -7.35
C ASP A 65 22.06 9.64 -7.04
N ALA A 66 21.10 9.96 -7.90
CA ALA A 66 20.21 11.11 -7.70
C ALA A 66 19.41 11.03 -6.38
N TRP A 67 19.19 9.83 -5.83
CA TRP A 67 18.53 9.65 -4.54
C TRP A 67 19.31 10.23 -3.37
N ASP A 68 20.60 10.47 -3.50
CA ASP A 68 21.43 11.09 -2.48
C ASP A 68 21.13 12.58 -2.27
N ALA A 69 20.43 13.21 -3.22
CA ALA A 69 19.91 14.57 -3.05
C ALA A 69 18.76 14.65 -2.04
N ALA A 70 18.09 13.55 -1.74
CA ALA A 70 16.97 13.50 -0.81
C ALA A 70 17.42 13.02 0.57
N THR A 71 16.98 13.73 1.61
CA THR A 71 17.16 13.29 3.00
C THR A 71 16.31 12.05 3.25
N GLU A 72 16.91 11.02 3.82
CA GLU A 72 16.20 9.82 4.24
C GLU A 72 15.43 10.07 5.55
N VAL A 73 14.18 9.66 5.57
CA VAL A 73 13.30 9.71 6.76
C VAL A 73 12.93 8.28 7.13
N THR A 74 13.18 7.90 8.37
CA THR A 74 12.69 6.63 8.93
C THR A 74 11.27 6.81 9.42
N VAL A 75 10.37 6.00 8.88
CA VAL A 75 8.94 6.00 9.18
C VAL A 75 8.60 4.73 9.94
N PRO A 76 8.18 4.80 11.20
CA PRO A 76 7.79 3.62 11.97
C PRO A 76 6.53 3.00 11.39
N LEU A 77 6.50 1.67 11.36
CA LEU A 77 5.38 0.88 10.89
C LEU A 77 4.62 0.25 12.05
N LEU A 78 3.33 0.16 11.89
CA LEU A 78 2.40 -0.48 12.82
C LEU A 78 1.79 -1.73 12.18
N ALA A 79 1.49 -2.74 12.99
CA ALA A 79 0.66 -3.85 12.53
C ALA A 79 -0.78 -3.38 12.33
N GLN A 80 -1.38 -3.68 11.17
CA GLN A 80 -2.76 -3.30 10.90
C GLN A 80 -3.72 -4.17 11.72
N THR A 81 -4.35 -3.59 12.74
CA THR A 81 -5.33 -4.23 13.64
C THR A 81 -6.71 -3.57 13.58
N LEU A 82 -6.86 -2.49 12.77
CA LEU A 82 -8.07 -1.67 12.74
C LEU A 82 -9.25 -2.35 12.06
N VAL A 83 -8.97 -3.18 11.04
CA VAL A 83 -10.00 -3.89 10.26
C VAL A 83 -9.56 -5.31 9.94
N PRO A 84 -10.46 -6.31 9.98
CA PRO A 84 -10.12 -7.67 9.59
C PRO A 84 -9.96 -7.82 8.06
N PRO A 85 -9.08 -8.71 7.59
CA PRO A 85 -8.15 -9.51 8.38
C PRO A 85 -6.99 -8.68 8.92
N SER A 86 -6.70 -8.80 10.22
CA SER A 86 -5.66 -8.05 10.91
C SER A 86 -4.29 -8.74 10.82
N LEU A 87 -3.25 -7.97 11.06
CA LEU A 87 -1.89 -8.47 11.24
C LEU A 87 -1.61 -8.60 12.74
N ASP A 88 -1.24 -9.78 13.19
CA ASP A 88 -1.11 -10.07 14.62
C ASP A 88 0.24 -9.62 15.21
N SER A 89 1.28 -9.47 14.38
CA SER A 89 2.62 -9.08 14.83
C SER A 89 3.39 -8.33 13.74
N LEU A 90 4.25 -7.41 14.16
CA LEU A 90 5.19 -6.74 13.25
C LEU A 90 6.21 -7.73 12.69
N GLY A 91 6.47 -7.61 11.40
CA GLY A 91 7.53 -8.32 10.71
C GLY A 91 8.67 -7.39 10.31
N VAL A 92 8.33 -6.12 10.07
CA VAL A 92 9.26 -5.03 9.80
C VAL A 92 8.81 -3.81 10.61
N ALA A 93 9.74 -3.17 11.31
CA ALA A 93 9.43 -2.07 12.21
C ALA A 93 9.45 -0.72 11.50
N ASP A 94 10.30 -0.56 10.50
CA ASP A 94 10.60 0.73 9.90
C ASP A 94 10.61 0.68 8.38
N LEU A 95 10.16 1.79 7.78
CA LEU A 95 10.30 2.06 6.35
C LEU A 95 11.21 3.28 6.17
N ARG A 96 12.30 3.14 5.45
CA ARG A 96 13.18 4.25 5.05
C ARG A 96 12.65 4.86 3.77
N VAL A 97 12.45 6.17 3.78
CA VAL A 97 11.80 6.91 2.70
C VAL A 97 12.67 8.06 2.23
N ARG A 98 12.93 8.13 0.93
CA ARG A 98 13.45 9.31 0.24
C ARG A 98 12.45 9.75 -0.82
N ALA A 99 12.38 11.04 -1.13
CA ALA A 99 11.48 11.56 -2.15
C ALA A 99 12.18 12.58 -3.03
N LEU A 100 11.90 12.52 -4.34
CA LEU A 100 12.41 13.45 -5.35
C LEU A 100 11.25 13.98 -6.19
N THR A 101 11.39 15.20 -6.68
CA THR A 101 10.48 15.80 -7.66
C THR A 101 11.25 16.66 -8.66
N ASN A 102 10.74 16.78 -9.89
CA ASN A 102 11.19 17.76 -10.87
C ASN A 102 10.07 18.73 -11.25
N GLY A 103 8.97 18.75 -10.48
CA GLY A 103 7.78 19.54 -10.76
C GLY A 103 6.70 18.74 -11.51
N ASP A 104 7.07 17.93 -12.49
CA ASP A 104 6.14 17.12 -13.29
C ASP A 104 5.93 15.70 -12.71
N THR A 105 6.95 15.18 -12.07
CA THR A 105 6.97 13.84 -11.45
C THR A 105 7.35 13.95 -9.98
N LEU A 106 6.64 13.24 -9.13
CA LEU A 106 7.01 12.92 -7.76
C LEU A 106 7.36 11.43 -7.70
N ALA A 107 8.49 11.09 -7.09
CA ALA A 107 8.83 9.70 -6.83
C ALA A 107 9.35 9.51 -5.40
N PHE A 108 9.07 8.33 -4.87
CA PHE A 108 9.54 7.84 -3.58
C PHE A 108 10.51 6.68 -3.79
N ARG A 109 11.58 6.64 -3.01
CA ARG A 109 12.40 5.44 -2.82
C ARG A 109 12.10 4.92 -1.42
N LEU A 110 11.61 3.69 -1.36
CA LEU A 110 11.11 3.01 -0.16
C LEU A 110 12.00 1.82 0.12
N SER A 111 12.55 1.71 1.33
CA SER A 111 13.42 0.58 1.66
C SER A 111 13.06 0.00 3.02
N TRP A 112 12.99 -1.32 3.10
CA TRP A 112 12.71 -2.07 4.33
C TRP A 112 13.53 -3.35 4.39
N ASP A 113 13.80 -3.83 5.60
CA ASP A 113 14.56 -5.05 5.82
C ASP A 113 13.71 -6.28 5.50
N ASP A 114 14.15 -7.06 4.53
CA ASP A 114 13.56 -8.33 4.14
C ASP A 114 14.59 -9.10 3.31
N ALA A 115 15.08 -10.20 3.85
CA ALA A 115 16.06 -11.03 3.18
C ALA A 115 15.44 -12.00 2.15
N SER A 116 14.09 -12.09 2.12
CA SER A 116 13.39 -12.92 1.15
C SER A 116 13.02 -12.13 -0.10
N VAL A 117 12.83 -12.85 -1.20
CA VAL A 117 12.25 -12.33 -2.43
C VAL A 117 11.02 -13.17 -2.73
N ASP A 118 9.88 -12.65 -2.37
CA ASP A 118 8.59 -13.28 -2.61
C ASP A 118 7.92 -12.57 -3.78
N ASP A 119 8.06 -13.12 -4.97
CA ASP A 119 7.60 -12.53 -6.23
C ASP A 119 6.58 -13.42 -7.00
N LEU A 120 6.09 -14.48 -6.35
CA LEU A 120 5.14 -15.43 -6.92
C LEU A 120 3.86 -15.53 -6.08
N ASP A 121 2.72 -15.46 -6.74
CA ASP A 121 1.44 -15.77 -6.14
C ASP A 121 1.04 -17.22 -6.38
N GLY A 122 0.55 -17.89 -5.36
CA GLY A 122 0.08 -19.26 -5.43
C GLY A 122 -0.67 -19.67 -4.18
N VAL A 123 -0.94 -20.96 -4.03
CA VAL A 123 -1.53 -21.50 -2.81
C VAL A 123 -0.56 -21.29 -1.66
N ASP A 124 -0.99 -20.52 -0.65
CA ASP A 124 -0.19 -20.11 0.52
C ASP A 124 1.11 -19.34 0.20
N ARG A 125 1.22 -18.81 -1.01
CA ARG A 125 2.30 -17.93 -1.45
C ARG A 125 1.74 -16.57 -1.81
N TYR A 126 2.35 -15.54 -1.26
CA TYR A 126 1.99 -14.15 -1.46
C TYR A 126 3.25 -13.36 -1.77
N HIS A 127 3.10 -12.30 -2.52
CA HIS A 127 4.22 -11.47 -2.95
C HIS A 127 4.53 -10.33 -2.00
N ASP A 128 5.77 -9.89 -2.02
CA ASP A 128 6.21 -8.65 -1.41
C ASP A 128 5.59 -7.46 -2.12
N ALA A 129 5.19 -6.46 -1.35
CA ALA A 129 4.62 -5.25 -1.90
C ALA A 129 4.82 -4.04 -0.97
N VAL A 130 4.81 -2.86 -1.56
CA VAL A 130 4.78 -1.58 -0.83
C VAL A 130 3.79 -0.64 -1.49
N ALA A 131 3.10 0.17 -0.70
CA ALA A 131 2.15 1.16 -1.22
C ALA A 131 2.40 2.55 -0.66
N VAL A 132 2.13 3.52 -1.49
CA VAL A 132 2.05 4.96 -1.17
C VAL A 132 0.60 5.38 -1.26
N MET A 133 0.07 6.04 -0.25
CA MET A 133 -1.29 6.56 -0.22
C MET A 133 -1.25 8.09 -0.09
N LEU A 134 -1.98 8.77 -0.96
CA LEU A 134 -2.07 10.21 -1.05
C LEU A 134 -3.50 10.69 -0.84
N PRO A 135 -3.70 11.82 -0.12
CA PRO A 135 -5.02 12.41 0.07
C PRO A 135 -5.53 13.07 -1.23
N PRO A 136 -6.83 13.36 -1.35
CA PRO A 136 -7.40 13.99 -2.55
C PRO A 136 -6.98 15.45 -2.73
N ALA A 137 -6.65 16.17 -1.64
CA ALA A 137 -6.27 17.56 -1.67
C ALA A 137 -5.27 17.91 -0.55
N PRO A 138 -4.52 19.02 -0.67
CA PRO A 138 -3.60 19.47 0.36
C PRO A 138 -4.31 19.73 1.69
N GLY A 139 -3.62 19.54 2.80
CA GLY A 139 -4.14 19.73 4.15
C GLY A 139 -5.10 18.65 4.63
N GLN A 140 -5.57 17.76 3.78
CA GLN A 140 -6.49 16.69 4.15
C GLN A 140 -5.77 15.45 4.68
N LYS A 141 -6.40 14.82 5.68
CA LYS A 141 -6.02 13.50 6.21
C LYS A 141 -7.28 12.62 6.22
N PRO A 142 -7.62 11.97 5.11
CA PRO A 142 -8.70 10.98 5.10
C PRO A 142 -8.47 9.87 6.14
N ALA A 143 -9.49 9.07 6.44
CA ALA A 143 -9.31 7.95 7.35
C ALA A 143 -8.15 7.05 6.88
N ILE A 144 -7.24 6.68 7.79
CA ILE A 144 -6.07 5.85 7.46
C ILE A 144 -6.46 4.46 6.94
N THR A 145 -7.69 4.04 7.19
CA THR A 145 -8.30 2.82 6.66
C THR A 145 -8.69 2.91 5.19
N MET A 146 -7.86 3.60 4.39
CA MET A 146 -7.98 3.80 2.95
C MET A 146 -9.12 4.76 2.56
N GLY A 147 -9.21 5.89 3.28
CA GLY A 147 -10.24 6.88 3.04
C GLY A 147 -11.59 6.57 3.70
N ALA A 148 -12.59 7.35 3.35
CA ALA A 148 -13.97 7.20 3.77
C ALA A 148 -14.91 7.71 2.67
N LYS A 149 -16.19 7.39 2.76
CA LYS A 149 -17.21 7.86 1.80
C LYS A 149 -17.16 9.39 1.64
N GLY A 150 -16.97 9.86 0.41
CA GLY A 150 -16.82 11.28 0.09
C GLY A 150 -15.42 11.86 0.40
N SER A 151 -14.48 11.04 0.85
CA SER A 151 -13.09 11.42 1.09
C SER A 151 -12.17 10.33 0.55
N PRO A 152 -12.07 10.22 -0.79
CA PRO A 152 -11.27 9.20 -1.44
C PRO A 152 -9.78 9.39 -1.20
N VAL A 153 -9.03 8.32 -1.36
CA VAL A 153 -7.56 8.34 -1.39
C VAL A 153 -7.06 7.73 -2.69
N HIS A 154 -5.93 8.21 -3.19
CA HIS A 154 -5.20 7.62 -4.30
C HIS A 154 -4.05 6.78 -3.76
N ILE A 155 -4.00 5.51 -4.16
CA ILE A 155 -3.02 4.54 -3.70
C ILE A 155 -2.23 4.03 -4.91
N LEU A 156 -0.91 4.03 -4.78
CA LEU A 156 0.02 3.43 -5.73
C LEU A 156 0.67 2.24 -5.03
N GLN A 157 0.47 1.04 -5.56
CA GLN A 157 1.01 -0.18 -4.96
C GLN A 157 1.95 -0.87 -5.93
N TRP A 158 3.25 -0.85 -5.62
CA TRP A 158 4.21 -1.72 -6.28
C TRP A 158 4.04 -3.16 -5.77
N ARG A 159 4.10 -4.12 -6.69
CA ARG A 159 3.99 -5.55 -6.41
C ARG A 159 5.14 -6.32 -7.05
N ALA A 160 5.82 -7.14 -6.29
CA ALA A 160 6.93 -7.97 -6.79
C ALA A 160 6.46 -8.94 -7.90
N THR A 161 5.25 -9.50 -7.76
CA THR A 161 4.67 -10.37 -8.79
C THR A 161 4.39 -9.63 -10.10
N TRP A 162 3.99 -8.36 -10.06
CA TRP A 162 3.77 -7.56 -11.28
C TRP A 162 5.09 -7.20 -11.97
N GLN A 163 6.14 -6.94 -11.20
CA GLN A 163 7.47 -6.75 -11.76
C GLN A 163 8.00 -8.03 -12.41
N ARG A 164 7.72 -9.19 -11.83
CA ARG A 164 8.03 -10.49 -12.40
C ARG A 164 7.29 -10.71 -13.72
N ASP A 165 6.02 -10.33 -13.82
CA ASP A 165 5.22 -10.38 -15.04
C ASP A 165 5.91 -9.59 -16.18
N LEU A 166 6.41 -8.38 -15.88
CA LEU A 166 7.16 -7.56 -16.86
C LEU A 166 8.43 -8.26 -17.36
N ALA A 167 9.04 -9.11 -16.57
CA ALA A 167 10.17 -9.93 -16.98
C ALA A 167 9.76 -11.21 -17.76
N GLY A 168 8.46 -11.36 -18.09
CA GLY A 168 7.94 -12.53 -18.80
C GLY A 168 7.99 -13.83 -18.00
N LYS A 169 8.00 -13.73 -16.67
CA LYS A 169 8.15 -14.88 -15.76
C LYS A 169 6.85 -15.21 -15.02
N SER A 170 5.72 -15.05 -15.68
CA SER A 170 4.40 -15.41 -15.16
C SER A 170 4.01 -16.82 -15.54
N GLY A 171 3.22 -17.44 -14.68
CA GLY A 171 2.62 -18.72 -14.97
C GLY A 171 2.65 -19.69 -13.79
N VAL A 172 1.68 -20.59 -13.77
CA VAL A 172 1.54 -21.60 -12.72
C VAL A 172 2.70 -22.62 -12.74
N ASP A 173 3.33 -22.82 -13.86
CA ASP A 173 4.51 -23.67 -14.08
C ASP A 173 5.74 -23.13 -13.32
N GLN A 174 5.83 -21.84 -13.06
CA GLN A 174 6.87 -21.24 -12.25
C GLN A 174 6.79 -21.68 -10.77
N ILE A 175 5.58 -21.96 -10.29
CA ILE A 175 5.34 -22.43 -8.92
C ILE A 175 5.31 -23.96 -8.88
N PHE A 176 4.72 -24.59 -9.91
CA PHE A 176 4.54 -26.03 -10.02
C PHE A 176 5.17 -26.55 -11.31
N PRO A 177 6.49 -26.79 -11.34
CA PRO A 177 7.21 -27.16 -12.57
C PRO A 177 6.77 -28.49 -13.21
N ARG A 178 5.96 -29.26 -12.50
CA ARG A 178 5.41 -30.54 -12.99
C ARG A 178 3.93 -30.46 -13.30
N VAL A 179 3.35 -29.25 -13.35
CA VAL A 179 1.95 -29.10 -13.73
C VAL A 179 1.78 -29.49 -15.20
N VAL A 180 0.69 -30.20 -15.47
CA VAL A 180 0.27 -30.54 -16.83
C VAL A 180 -0.97 -29.70 -17.11
N HIS A 181 -0.94 -28.98 -18.21
CA HIS A 181 -2.07 -28.19 -18.70
C HIS A 181 -2.82 -28.97 -19.78
N ASP A 182 -4.10 -29.23 -19.54
CA ASP A 182 -4.97 -29.90 -20.55
C ASP A 182 -5.59 -28.89 -21.51
N VAL A 183 -5.70 -27.62 -21.12
CA VAL A 183 -6.32 -26.57 -21.94
C VAL A 183 -5.41 -25.35 -21.96
N MET A 184 -4.96 -24.99 -23.13
CA MET A 184 -4.10 -23.84 -23.40
C MET A 184 -4.78 -22.94 -24.44
N PRO A 185 -5.77 -22.15 -24.05
CA PRO A 185 -6.56 -21.34 -25.00
C PRO A 185 -5.71 -20.38 -25.82
N ASP A 186 -4.66 -19.82 -25.24
CA ASP A 186 -3.79 -18.83 -25.89
C ASP A 186 -2.94 -19.49 -27.01
N ASP A 187 -2.62 -20.79 -26.88
CA ASP A 187 -1.75 -21.50 -27.81
C ASP A 187 -2.54 -22.21 -28.97
N VAL A 188 -3.78 -22.57 -28.69
CA VAL A 188 -4.55 -23.45 -29.62
C VAL A 188 -5.79 -22.79 -30.18
N LEU A 189 -6.23 -21.67 -29.62
CA LEU A 189 -7.44 -20.98 -30.07
C LEU A 189 -7.12 -19.61 -30.68
N PRO A 190 -7.88 -19.15 -31.67
CA PRO A 190 -7.79 -17.77 -32.12
C PRO A 190 -7.97 -16.80 -30.94
N PRO A 191 -7.25 -15.65 -30.91
CA PRO A 191 -7.26 -14.73 -29.77
C PRO A 191 -8.65 -14.30 -29.31
N GLU A 192 -9.58 -14.08 -30.26
CA GLU A 192 -10.97 -13.71 -29.95
C GLU A 192 -11.74 -14.84 -29.25
N THR A 193 -11.40 -16.08 -29.52
CA THR A 193 -12.00 -17.25 -28.87
C THR A 193 -11.34 -17.52 -27.53
N ALA A 194 -10.02 -17.45 -27.47
CA ALA A 194 -9.25 -17.59 -26.23
C ALA A 194 -9.73 -16.59 -25.16
N ALA A 195 -10.00 -15.35 -25.57
CA ALA A 195 -10.52 -14.31 -24.67
C ALA A 195 -11.85 -14.67 -23.98
N LEU A 196 -12.64 -15.59 -24.54
CA LEU A 196 -13.88 -16.05 -23.91
C LEU A 196 -13.63 -16.93 -22.69
N TYR A 197 -12.52 -17.64 -22.65
CA TYR A 197 -12.13 -18.50 -21.54
C TYR A 197 -11.47 -17.72 -20.42
N TRP A 198 -10.89 -16.56 -20.71
CA TRP A 198 -10.26 -15.67 -19.73
C TRP A 198 -11.21 -14.56 -19.29
N VAL A 199 -12.27 -14.93 -18.58
CA VAL A 199 -13.35 -14.01 -18.19
C VAL A 199 -12.83 -12.80 -17.42
N GLY A 200 -11.85 -12.99 -16.54
CA GLY A 200 -11.22 -11.90 -15.78
C GLY A 200 -10.49 -10.91 -16.70
N ARG A 201 -9.74 -11.40 -17.70
CA ARG A 201 -9.08 -10.53 -18.69
C ARG A 201 -10.09 -9.75 -19.51
N LYS A 202 -11.13 -10.43 -19.99
CA LYS A 202 -12.21 -9.81 -20.76
C LYS A 202 -12.95 -8.74 -19.97
N ALA A 203 -13.12 -8.94 -18.66
CA ALA A 203 -13.74 -7.98 -17.75
C ALA A 203 -12.79 -6.82 -17.37
N GLY A 204 -11.53 -6.83 -17.84
CA GLY A 204 -10.54 -5.81 -17.48
C GLY A 204 -10.03 -5.94 -16.04
N ASN A 205 -10.18 -7.12 -15.41
CA ASN A 205 -9.65 -7.32 -14.06
C ASN A 205 -8.10 -7.25 -14.09
N PRO A 206 -7.48 -6.27 -13.39
CA PRO A 206 -6.04 -6.06 -13.43
C PRO A 206 -5.24 -7.26 -12.91
N LEU A 207 -5.80 -8.03 -11.98
CA LEU A 207 -5.15 -9.23 -11.44
C LEU A 207 -5.10 -10.38 -12.46
N SER A 208 -5.98 -10.36 -13.47
CA SER A 208 -6.04 -11.36 -14.53
C SER A 208 -5.25 -10.97 -15.78
N GLN A 209 -4.67 -9.76 -15.81
CA GLN A 209 -3.79 -9.35 -16.91
C GLN A 209 -2.38 -9.85 -16.64
N VAL A 210 -1.77 -10.45 -17.64
CA VAL A 210 -0.34 -10.86 -17.61
C VAL A 210 0.55 -9.88 -18.38
N GLU A 211 -0.02 -9.18 -19.35
CA GLU A 211 0.66 -8.09 -20.05
C GLU A 211 0.53 -6.80 -19.27
N ARG A 212 1.61 -6.36 -18.68
CA ARG A 212 1.69 -5.15 -17.85
C ARG A 212 2.66 -4.17 -18.46
N THR A 213 2.46 -2.89 -18.16
CA THR A 213 3.38 -1.80 -18.54
C THR A 213 4.07 -1.20 -17.33
N SER A 214 3.62 -1.51 -16.12
CA SER A 214 4.20 -1.04 -14.86
C SER A 214 4.00 -2.09 -13.75
N PRO A 215 4.94 -2.21 -12.80
CA PRO A 215 4.76 -3.02 -11.60
C PRO A 215 3.90 -2.33 -10.54
N VAL A 216 3.44 -1.09 -10.81
CA VAL A 216 2.68 -0.25 -9.88
C VAL A 216 1.21 -0.25 -10.28
N GLU A 217 0.36 -0.79 -9.40
CA GLU A 217 -1.08 -0.65 -9.50
C GLU A 217 -1.52 0.69 -8.94
N GLN A 218 -2.42 1.37 -9.65
CA GLN A 218 -3.10 2.55 -9.13
C GLN A 218 -4.53 2.19 -8.74
N VAL A 219 -4.93 2.56 -7.54
CA VAL A 219 -6.30 2.36 -7.05
C VAL A 219 -6.82 3.61 -6.35
N VAL A 220 -8.12 3.80 -6.39
CA VAL A 220 -8.86 4.77 -5.58
C VAL A 220 -9.67 4.00 -4.56
N ALA A 221 -9.77 4.51 -3.33
CA ALA A 221 -10.59 3.91 -2.29
C ALA A 221 -11.32 4.96 -1.45
N GLU A 222 -12.52 4.64 -1.03
CA GLU A 222 -13.36 5.41 -0.09
C GLU A 222 -13.65 4.59 1.18
N GLY A 223 -12.63 3.94 1.72
CA GLY A 223 -12.67 3.01 2.84
C GLY A 223 -12.22 1.59 2.45
N TYR A 224 -11.96 0.76 3.43
CA TYR A 224 -11.60 -0.64 3.20
C TYR A 224 -12.72 -1.39 2.46
N GLY A 225 -12.32 -2.27 1.54
CA GLY A 225 -13.27 -3.03 0.71
C GLY A 225 -13.87 -2.27 -0.48
N THR A 226 -13.46 -1.00 -0.71
CA THR A 226 -13.98 -0.18 -1.82
C THR A 226 -12.94 0.13 -2.89
N THR A 227 -11.80 -0.57 -2.88
CA THR A 227 -10.73 -0.34 -3.86
C THR A 227 -11.23 -0.51 -5.28
N THR A 228 -11.02 0.51 -6.09
CA THR A 228 -11.31 0.51 -7.52
C THR A 228 -10.01 0.71 -8.28
N HIS A 229 -9.69 -0.23 -9.16
CA HIS A 229 -8.54 -0.12 -10.04
C HIS A 229 -8.71 1.05 -11.01
N VAL A 230 -7.65 1.81 -11.18
CA VAL A 230 -7.57 2.90 -12.15
C VAL A 230 -6.84 2.38 -13.40
N ALA A 231 -7.53 2.38 -14.53
CA ALA A 231 -6.97 1.91 -15.81
C ALA A 231 -6.00 2.95 -16.38
N ARG A 232 -4.94 3.30 -15.63
CA ARG A 232 -3.86 4.21 -16.03
C ARG A 232 -2.53 3.51 -15.88
N THR A 233 -1.58 3.88 -16.71
CA THR A 233 -0.24 3.28 -16.77
C THR A 233 0.85 4.34 -16.60
N ASP A 234 0.52 5.50 -16.06
CA ASP A 234 1.43 6.62 -15.87
C ASP A 234 2.17 6.60 -14.51
N ALA A 235 1.88 5.61 -13.65
CA ALA A 235 2.71 5.33 -12.50
C ALA A 235 3.85 4.39 -12.90
N SER A 236 5.05 4.69 -12.44
CA SER A 236 6.25 3.91 -12.69
C SER A 236 6.84 3.37 -11.38
N GLY A 237 7.70 2.38 -11.47
CA GLY A 237 8.39 1.84 -10.31
C GLY A 237 9.30 0.69 -10.65
N HIS A 238 10.21 0.39 -9.74
CA HIS A 238 11.08 -0.77 -9.81
C HIS A 238 11.53 -1.16 -8.41
N GLY A 239 11.65 -2.46 -8.15
CA GLY A 239 12.17 -3.00 -6.90
C GLY A 239 13.45 -3.79 -7.12
N ALA A 240 14.42 -3.61 -6.23
CA ALA A 240 15.61 -4.42 -6.13
C ALA A 240 15.79 -4.91 -4.69
N ASN A 241 16.18 -6.17 -4.53
CA ASN A 241 16.53 -6.76 -3.22
C ASN A 241 17.98 -7.20 -3.27
N ASP A 242 18.76 -6.80 -2.30
CA ASP A 242 20.20 -7.10 -2.19
C ASP A 242 20.50 -8.35 -1.35
N GLY A 243 19.46 -9.08 -0.94
CA GLY A 243 19.55 -10.25 -0.05
C GLY A 243 19.41 -9.89 1.43
N ALA A 244 19.25 -8.62 1.78
CA ALA A 244 18.99 -8.13 3.14
C ALA A 244 17.79 -7.20 3.21
N ALA A 245 17.57 -6.39 2.18
CA ALA A 245 16.54 -5.37 2.14
C ALA A 245 15.98 -5.18 0.71
N TRP A 246 14.73 -4.79 0.64
CA TRP A 246 14.15 -4.19 -0.56
C TRP A 246 14.49 -2.71 -0.66
N ALA A 247 14.74 -2.26 -1.87
CA ALA A 247 14.71 -0.86 -2.28
C ALA A 247 13.77 -0.75 -3.48
N VAL A 248 12.67 -0.03 -3.31
CA VAL A 248 11.61 0.08 -4.31
C VAL A 248 11.35 1.54 -4.63
N THR A 249 11.27 1.86 -5.90
CA THR A 249 10.81 3.18 -6.37
C THR A 249 9.35 3.13 -6.77
N VAL A 250 8.63 4.21 -6.48
CA VAL A 250 7.25 4.44 -6.91
C VAL A 250 7.14 5.88 -7.36
N GLY A 251 6.87 6.09 -8.64
CA GLY A 251 6.74 7.40 -9.27
C GLY A 251 5.35 7.64 -9.84
N LEU A 252 4.92 8.90 -9.83
CA LEU A 252 3.65 9.34 -10.40
C LEU A 252 3.76 10.76 -10.96
N PRO A 253 2.93 11.12 -11.97
CA PRO A 253 2.77 12.50 -12.39
C PRO A 253 2.19 13.37 -11.28
N THR A 254 2.74 14.56 -11.06
CA THR A 254 2.22 15.51 -10.06
C THR A 254 0.82 16.01 -10.38
N ALA A 255 0.43 16.04 -11.66
CA ALA A 255 -0.88 16.51 -12.12
C ALA A 255 -2.05 15.68 -11.59
N ARG A 256 -1.92 14.36 -11.40
CA ARG A 256 -2.92 13.46 -10.83
C ARG A 256 -4.34 13.62 -11.41
N GLU A 257 -4.47 13.84 -12.69
CA GLU A 257 -5.75 14.10 -13.34
C GLU A 257 -6.83 13.04 -12.99
N GLY A 258 -7.95 13.50 -12.44
CA GLY A 258 -9.06 12.63 -12.01
C GLY A 258 -8.81 11.81 -10.73
N LEU A 259 -7.63 11.95 -10.09
CA LEU A 259 -7.23 11.18 -8.91
C LEU A 259 -7.00 12.06 -7.66
N GLY A 260 -7.13 13.35 -7.80
CA GLY A 260 -6.95 14.33 -6.74
C GLY A 260 -6.40 15.66 -7.27
N ALA A 261 -6.21 16.61 -6.36
CA ALA A 261 -5.57 17.88 -6.69
C ALA A 261 -4.10 17.67 -7.11
N PRO A 262 -3.55 18.49 -8.00
CA PRO A 262 -2.15 18.44 -8.37
C PRO A 262 -1.24 18.62 -7.17
N LEU A 263 -0.17 17.84 -7.11
CA LEU A 263 0.85 17.94 -6.06
C LEU A 263 1.74 19.14 -6.36
N THR A 264 1.56 20.24 -5.63
CA THR A 264 2.26 21.51 -5.86
C THR A 264 3.19 21.86 -4.70
N PRO A 265 4.33 22.50 -4.97
CA PRO A 265 5.21 23.03 -3.93
C PRO A 265 4.49 24.05 -3.05
N GLY A 266 4.89 24.13 -1.78
CA GLY A 266 4.35 25.09 -0.82
C GLY A 266 3.05 24.67 -0.13
N GLU A 267 2.33 23.70 -0.68
CA GLU A 267 1.11 23.20 -0.08
C GLU A 267 1.40 22.11 0.97
N PRO A 268 0.57 22.01 2.03
CA PRO A 268 0.74 21.01 3.10
C PRO A 268 0.19 19.65 2.66
N TRP A 269 1.04 18.81 2.11
CA TRP A 269 0.67 17.44 1.71
C TRP A 269 0.93 16.44 2.84
N TRP A 270 0.27 15.30 2.72
CA TRP A 270 0.43 14.15 3.57
C TRP A 270 0.64 12.90 2.72
N VAL A 271 1.34 11.93 3.27
CA VAL A 271 1.55 10.62 2.64
C VAL A 271 1.47 9.54 3.71
N ALA A 272 0.91 8.39 3.36
CA ALA A 272 0.92 7.22 4.22
C ALA A 272 1.44 6.02 3.44
N PHE A 273 1.92 4.99 4.16
CA PHE A 273 2.60 3.86 3.55
C PHE A 273 2.02 2.54 4.06
N ALA A 274 2.22 1.48 3.27
CA ALA A 274 1.97 0.12 3.72
C ALA A 274 2.99 -0.83 3.11
N VAL A 275 3.35 -1.90 3.86
CA VAL A 275 4.30 -2.94 3.44
C VAL A 275 3.66 -4.30 3.67
N TRP A 276 3.85 -5.19 2.71
CA TRP A 276 3.47 -6.61 2.80
C TRP A 276 4.71 -7.48 2.64
N LEU A 277 4.90 -8.43 3.52
CA LEU A 277 5.94 -9.44 3.47
C LEU A 277 5.31 -10.76 3.02
N GLY A 278 5.63 -11.21 1.82
CA GLY A 278 5.12 -12.46 1.25
C GLY A 278 5.46 -13.66 2.10
N SER A 279 6.69 -13.72 2.61
CA SER A 279 7.21 -14.75 3.53
C SER A 279 6.39 -14.90 4.82
N ARG A 280 5.70 -13.84 5.23
CA ARG A 280 4.81 -13.83 6.40
C ARG A 280 3.33 -13.94 6.05
N GLN A 281 3.02 -14.34 4.82
CA GLN A 281 1.66 -14.47 4.32
C GLN A 281 0.83 -13.17 4.43
N ASN A 282 1.49 -12.03 4.32
CA ASN A 282 0.81 -10.76 4.31
C ASN A 282 0.04 -10.58 3.00
N ARG A 283 -1.21 -10.16 3.11
CA ARG A 283 -2.11 -9.91 1.97
C ARG A 283 -3.30 -9.05 2.38
N GLY A 284 -3.79 -8.21 1.49
CA GLY A 284 -4.95 -7.37 1.75
C GLY A 284 -4.82 -6.56 3.04
N GLY A 285 -5.69 -6.82 4.03
CA GLY A 285 -5.64 -6.14 5.33
C GLY A 285 -4.48 -6.56 6.23
N ARG A 286 -3.91 -7.76 6.05
CA ARG A 286 -2.72 -8.20 6.80
C ARG A 286 -1.48 -7.50 6.28
N LYS A 287 -1.22 -6.31 6.78
CA LYS A 287 -0.14 -5.43 6.33
C LYS A 287 0.43 -4.62 7.49
N HIS A 288 1.65 -4.18 7.29
CA HIS A 288 2.24 -3.11 8.06
C HIS A 288 1.75 -1.78 7.46
N TYR A 289 1.53 -0.76 8.28
CA TYR A 289 1.17 0.55 7.78
C TYR A 289 1.81 1.66 8.61
N ALA A 290 2.02 2.80 8.00
CA ALA A 290 2.36 4.04 8.68
C ALA A 290 1.13 4.95 8.69
N ASP A 291 0.97 5.74 9.75
CA ASP A 291 0.00 6.83 9.75
C ASP A 291 0.45 7.96 8.81
N TRP A 292 -0.37 8.99 8.68
CA TRP A 292 -0.09 10.14 7.82
C TRP A 292 1.19 10.88 8.25
N VAL A 293 2.16 10.92 7.37
CA VAL A 293 3.43 11.64 7.51
C VAL A 293 3.37 12.94 6.72
N PRO A 294 3.85 14.08 7.25
CA PRO A 294 3.92 15.31 6.48
C PRO A 294 4.81 15.15 5.23
N LEU A 295 4.33 15.62 4.09
CA LEU A 295 5.06 15.65 2.83
C LEU A 295 5.18 17.09 2.33
N ARG A 296 6.38 17.50 1.96
CA ARG A 296 6.66 18.78 1.31
C ARG A 296 7.32 18.54 -0.04
N LEU A 297 6.88 19.25 -1.05
CA LEU A 297 7.55 19.30 -2.33
C LEU A 297 8.41 20.56 -2.37
N ALA A 298 9.71 20.39 -2.64
CA ALA A 298 10.59 21.51 -2.88
C ALA A 298 10.22 22.15 -4.22
N GLY A 299 10.19 23.48 -4.27
CA GLY A 299 10.14 24.23 -5.52
C GLY A 299 11.47 24.20 -6.26
N ALA A 300 11.45 24.60 -7.53
CA ALA A 300 12.64 24.74 -8.37
C ALA A 300 13.57 25.85 -7.86
#